data_4b41987a3c436ff930a0b923c1345f7c
#
_entry.id   4b41987a3c436ff930a0b923c1345f7c
#
_cell.length_a   1.000
_cell.length_b   1.000
_cell.length_c   1.000
_cell.angle_alpha   90.00
_cell.angle_beta   90.00
_cell.angle_gamma   90.00
#
_symmetry.space_group_name_H-M   'P 1'
#
loop_
_entity.id
_entity.type
_entity.pdbx_description
1 polymer ?
#
loop_
_entity_poly.entity_id
_entity_poly.type
_entity_poly.pdbx_seq_one_letter_code
_entity_poly.pdbx_strand_id
1 'polypeptide(L)'
;VMRRELDRNMIKKHFETEDEYHFSFETSPNAAGLSCFQAHIVKEYEEGSHFAFLGFRSIDEIVQKERFYKDSLQKVNQELKHQLDMITSALPGGVKISNDDPEYSFKYVSEHFAQMLGYDTPEKLMEASGGTIVDLAHPDDLEQGIAQALEQYSKADHYEITYRMKCKNGSWKYIEDRGHKICKPNGVIEH
;
A
#
# COMPACT_ATOMS: atom_id res chain seq x y z
N VAL A 1 17.53 22.43 -0.33
CA VAL A 1 16.16 22.66 -0.81
C VAL A 1 15.92 24.15 -0.95
N MET A 2 15.97 24.94 0.12
CA MET A 2 15.67 26.37 0.14
C MET A 2 16.39 27.20 -0.97
N ARG A 3 17.70 26.99 -1.22
CA ARG A 3 18.41 27.73 -2.28
C ARG A 3 17.88 27.48 -3.68
N ARG A 4 17.39 26.27 -3.95
CA ARG A 4 16.79 25.90 -5.25
C ARG A 4 15.39 26.50 -5.42
N GLU A 5 14.59 26.47 -4.37
CA GLU A 5 13.20 26.99 -4.39
C GLU A 5 13.16 28.52 -4.44
N LEU A 6 14.18 29.21 -3.91
CA LEU A 6 14.34 30.66 -4.00
C LEU A 6 15.16 31.11 -5.23
N ASP A 7 15.46 30.19 -6.15
CA ASP A 7 16.10 30.57 -7.41
C ASP A 7 15.18 31.49 -8.23
N ARG A 8 15.72 32.62 -8.66
CA ARG A 8 14.97 33.67 -9.37
C ARG A 8 14.29 33.15 -10.63
N ASN A 9 14.91 32.22 -11.35
CA ASN A 9 14.35 31.68 -12.59
C ASN A 9 13.22 30.69 -12.30
N MET A 10 13.31 29.92 -11.22
CA MET A 10 12.25 29.04 -10.77
C MET A 10 11.02 29.82 -10.36
N ILE A 11 11.19 30.88 -9.55
CA ILE A 11 10.09 31.74 -9.11
C ILE A 11 9.45 32.46 -10.31
N LYS A 12 10.25 32.98 -11.24
CA LYS A 12 9.72 33.60 -12.46
C LYS A 12 8.89 32.65 -13.30
N LYS A 13 9.39 31.44 -13.53
CA LYS A 13 8.70 30.41 -14.29
C LYS A 13 7.37 30.03 -13.64
N HIS A 14 7.34 29.93 -12.32
CA HIS A 14 6.11 29.64 -11.58
C HIS A 14 5.07 30.76 -11.75
N PHE A 15 5.51 32.02 -11.66
CA PHE A 15 4.68 33.21 -11.84
C PHE A 15 4.24 33.49 -13.28
N GLU A 16 4.63 32.66 -14.26
CA GLU A 16 4.03 32.69 -15.61
C GLU A 16 2.63 32.06 -15.63
N THR A 17 2.33 31.17 -14.67
CA THR A 17 1.08 30.41 -14.62
C THR A 17 0.25 30.65 -13.38
N GLU A 18 0.88 31.05 -12.27
CA GLU A 18 0.23 31.23 -10.96
C GLU A 18 0.73 32.51 -10.29
N ASP A 19 -0.13 33.14 -9.47
CA ASP A 19 0.21 34.37 -8.74
C ASP A 19 0.76 34.12 -7.34
N GLU A 20 0.69 32.85 -6.88
CA GLU A 20 1.16 32.40 -5.57
C GLU A 20 2.10 31.20 -5.69
N TYR A 21 3.12 31.17 -4.85
CA TYR A 21 4.07 30.04 -4.77
C TYR A 21 4.34 29.63 -3.34
N HIS A 22 4.15 28.35 -3.03
CA HIS A 22 4.37 27.78 -1.72
C HIS A 22 5.41 26.68 -1.75
N PHE A 23 6.29 26.65 -0.77
CA PHE A 23 7.18 25.52 -0.54
C PHE A 23 7.52 25.36 0.95
N SER A 24 7.82 24.12 1.35
CA SER A 24 8.25 23.81 2.72
C SER A 24 9.73 23.46 2.76
N PHE A 25 10.41 23.81 3.83
CA PHE A 25 11.83 23.53 4.01
C PHE A 25 12.17 23.32 5.50
N GLU A 26 13.25 22.58 5.72
CA GLU A 26 13.83 22.37 7.05
C GLU A 26 15.14 23.16 7.19
N THR A 27 15.38 23.66 8.39
CA THR A 27 16.62 24.34 8.79
C THR A 27 17.18 23.70 10.06
N SER A 28 18.38 24.11 10.50
CA SER A 28 18.77 23.89 11.87
C SER A 28 17.79 24.60 12.80
N PRO A 29 17.46 24.03 13.98
CA PRO A 29 16.54 24.65 14.92
C PRO A 29 16.97 26.07 15.28
N ASN A 30 16.02 27.01 15.26
CA ASN A 30 16.27 28.37 15.72
C ASN A 30 16.26 28.46 17.24
N ALA A 31 16.39 29.66 17.81
CA ALA A 31 16.41 29.88 19.26
C ALA A 31 15.10 29.43 19.96
N ALA A 32 13.99 29.31 19.24
CA ALA A 32 12.72 28.77 19.75
C ALA A 32 12.55 27.24 19.47
N GLY A 33 13.60 26.56 18.97
CA GLY A 33 13.57 25.15 18.64
C GLY A 33 12.80 24.81 17.35
N LEU A 34 12.38 25.81 16.57
CA LEU A 34 11.62 25.61 15.32
C LEU A 34 12.57 25.33 14.17
N SER A 35 12.25 24.33 13.36
CA SER A 35 13.08 23.88 12.23
C SER A 35 12.33 23.71 10.92
N CYS A 36 11.01 23.55 10.96
CA CYS A 36 10.17 23.32 9.78
C CYS A 36 9.38 24.60 9.45
N PHE A 37 9.54 25.11 8.24
CA PHE A 37 8.91 26.33 7.79
C PHE A 37 8.23 26.14 6.45
N GLN A 38 7.14 26.86 6.24
CA GLN A 38 6.52 27.07 4.95
C GLN A 38 6.76 28.51 4.50
N ALA A 39 7.28 28.67 3.29
CA ALA A 39 7.35 29.96 2.60
C ALA A 39 6.14 30.13 1.70
N HIS A 40 5.63 31.34 1.64
CA HIS A 40 4.56 31.77 0.77
C HIS A 40 5.03 33.04 0.04
N ILE A 41 5.06 33.00 -1.28
CA ILE A 41 5.45 34.10 -2.14
C ILE A 41 4.22 34.49 -2.97
N VAL A 42 3.82 35.73 -2.87
CA VAL A 42 2.70 36.32 -3.63
C VAL A 42 3.23 37.35 -4.58
N LYS A 43 2.83 37.27 -5.84
CA LYS A 43 3.11 38.26 -6.85
C LYS A 43 2.06 39.38 -6.78
N GLU A 44 2.50 40.60 -6.76
CA GLU A 44 1.65 41.79 -6.76
C GLU A 44 2.10 42.75 -7.85
N TYR A 45 1.19 43.52 -8.39
CA TYR A 45 1.45 44.50 -9.43
C TYR A 45 0.86 45.85 -9.05
N GLU A 46 1.69 46.87 -8.94
CA GLU A 46 1.28 48.21 -8.63
C GLU A 46 2.06 49.26 -9.47
N GLU A 47 1.37 50.16 -10.10
CA GLU A 47 1.90 51.32 -10.87
C GLU A 47 3.02 50.99 -11.89
N GLY A 48 2.91 49.85 -12.60
CA GLY A 48 3.89 49.43 -13.60
C GLY A 48 5.10 48.70 -13.05
N SER A 49 5.12 48.37 -11.75
CA SER A 49 6.15 47.62 -11.08
C SER A 49 5.62 46.30 -10.55
N HIS A 50 6.43 45.22 -10.63
CA HIS A 50 6.13 43.92 -10.07
C HIS A 50 6.80 43.79 -8.70
N PHE A 51 6.02 43.43 -7.70
CA PHE A 51 6.50 43.12 -6.34
C PHE A 51 6.25 41.65 -6.00
N ALA A 52 7.04 41.10 -5.11
CA ALA A 52 6.81 39.78 -4.52
C ALA A 52 6.86 39.92 -3.00
N PHE A 53 5.76 39.55 -2.33
CA PHE A 53 5.73 39.46 -0.88
C PHE A 53 6.14 38.06 -0.48
N LEU A 54 7.07 37.93 0.46
CA LEU A 54 7.58 36.68 0.99
C LEU A 54 7.22 36.58 2.47
N GLY A 55 6.30 35.66 2.78
CA GLY A 55 5.93 35.32 4.14
C GLY A 55 6.50 33.97 4.55
N PHE A 56 6.82 33.83 5.84
CA PHE A 56 7.23 32.56 6.43
C PHE A 56 6.36 32.24 7.64
N ARG A 57 5.97 30.96 7.79
CA ARG A 57 5.34 30.46 8.99
C ARG A 57 6.02 29.16 9.44
N SER A 58 6.11 28.94 10.74
CA SER A 58 6.48 27.65 11.26
C SER A 58 5.35 26.63 11.04
N ILE A 59 5.74 25.43 10.65
CA ILE A 59 4.85 24.26 10.50
C ILE A 59 5.30 23.08 11.37
N ASP A 60 6.14 23.34 12.39
CA ASP A 60 6.69 22.28 13.26
C ASP A 60 5.58 21.46 13.92
N GLU A 61 4.53 22.10 14.44
CA GLU A 61 3.39 21.38 15.03
C GLU A 61 2.68 20.45 14.05
N ILE A 62 2.52 20.90 12.80
CA ILE A 62 1.88 20.12 11.74
C ILE A 62 2.75 18.90 11.43
N VAL A 63 4.04 19.11 11.21
CA VAL A 63 5.01 18.05 10.90
C VAL A 63 5.12 17.04 12.04
N GLN A 64 5.14 17.52 13.31
CA GLN A 64 5.17 16.63 14.46
C GLN A 64 3.89 15.79 14.59
N LYS A 65 2.72 16.38 14.36
CA LYS A 65 1.46 15.64 14.34
C LYS A 65 1.44 14.59 13.23
N GLU A 66 1.84 14.93 12.01
CA GLU A 66 1.91 13.98 10.91
C GLU A 66 2.85 12.80 11.21
N ARG A 67 4.04 13.08 11.75
CA ARG A 67 4.98 12.03 12.19
C ARG A 67 4.36 11.15 13.26
N PHE A 68 3.75 11.74 14.30
CA PHE A 68 3.08 10.99 15.36
C PHE A 68 1.95 10.09 14.83
N TYR A 69 1.10 10.60 13.92
CA TYR A 69 0.03 9.79 13.31
C TYR A 69 0.60 8.66 12.46
N LYS A 70 1.64 8.93 11.68
CA LYS A 70 2.30 7.92 10.87
C LYS A 70 2.91 6.80 11.73
N ASP A 71 3.62 7.15 12.79
CA ASP A 71 4.23 6.19 13.71
C ASP A 71 3.16 5.38 14.46
N SER A 72 2.09 6.03 14.88
CA SER A 72 0.95 5.37 15.53
C SER A 72 0.26 4.38 14.59
N LEU A 73 0.04 4.77 13.34
CA LEU A 73 -0.56 3.90 12.33
C LEU A 73 0.33 2.69 12.03
N GLN A 74 1.65 2.89 11.93
CA GLN A 74 2.59 1.79 11.75
C GLN A 74 2.54 0.79 12.91
N LYS A 75 2.51 1.26 14.15
CA LYS A 75 2.40 0.38 15.33
C LYS A 75 1.11 -0.43 15.32
N VAL A 76 -0.04 0.21 15.03
CA VAL A 76 -1.33 -0.49 14.93
C VAL A 76 -1.32 -1.54 13.82
N ASN A 77 -0.77 -1.22 12.66
CA ASN A 77 -0.67 -2.17 11.56
C ASN A 77 0.26 -3.35 11.89
N GLN A 78 1.38 -3.12 12.58
CA GLN A 78 2.27 -4.19 13.02
C GLN A 78 1.60 -5.11 14.04
N GLU A 79 0.88 -4.53 15.02
CA GLU A 79 0.14 -5.30 16.01
C GLU A 79 -0.96 -6.14 15.37
N LEU A 80 -1.73 -5.55 14.43
CA LEU A 80 -2.77 -6.27 13.71
C LEU A 80 -2.19 -7.43 12.88
N LYS A 81 -1.07 -7.19 12.18
CA LYS A 81 -0.36 -8.25 11.44
C LYS A 81 0.06 -9.36 12.40
N HIS A 82 0.65 -9.04 13.54
CA HIS A 82 1.06 -10.03 14.54
C HIS A 82 -0.12 -10.84 15.08
N GLN A 83 -1.26 -10.22 15.35
CA GLN A 83 -2.47 -10.92 15.78
C GLN A 83 -3.01 -11.86 14.70
N LEU A 84 -3.02 -11.42 13.43
CA LEU A 84 -3.39 -12.28 12.31
C LEU A 84 -2.46 -13.49 12.19
N ASP A 85 -1.15 -13.30 12.30
CA ASP A 85 -0.17 -14.38 12.23
C ASP A 85 -0.34 -15.38 13.39
N MET A 86 -0.64 -14.90 14.61
CA MET A 86 -0.93 -15.77 15.75
C MET A 86 -2.19 -16.63 15.51
N ILE A 87 -3.27 -16.02 15.03
CA ILE A 87 -4.53 -16.73 14.77
C ILE A 87 -4.31 -17.75 13.63
N THR A 88 -3.68 -17.35 12.54
CA THR A 88 -3.46 -18.21 11.37
C THR A 88 -2.45 -19.33 11.64
N SER A 89 -1.50 -19.14 12.56
CA SER A 89 -0.56 -20.20 12.96
C SER A 89 -1.20 -21.35 13.73
N ALA A 90 -2.35 -21.09 14.36
CA ALA A 90 -3.13 -22.12 15.06
C ALA A 90 -4.02 -22.95 14.13
N LEU A 91 -4.19 -22.54 12.87
CA LEU A 91 -5.00 -23.25 11.90
C LEU A 91 -4.17 -24.32 11.17
N PRO A 92 -4.75 -25.51 10.93
CA PRO A 92 -4.09 -26.51 10.10
C PRO A 92 -4.10 -26.03 8.63
N GLY A 93 -2.93 -25.77 8.07
CA GLY A 93 -2.78 -25.26 6.70
C GLY A 93 -2.47 -23.78 6.63
N GLY A 94 -2.23 -23.29 5.43
CA GLY A 94 -1.94 -21.88 5.16
C GLY A 94 -3.21 -21.09 4.97
N VAL A 95 -3.15 -19.78 5.24
CA VAL A 95 -4.25 -18.83 5.02
C VAL A 95 -3.84 -17.80 3.99
N LYS A 96 -4.71 -17.52 3.06
CA LYS A 96 -4.60 -16.44 2.08
C LYS A 96 -5.88 -15.60 2.05
N ILE A 97 -5.77 -14.34 1.70
CA ILE A 97 -6.89 -13.47 1.32
C ILE A 97 -6.55 -12.89 -0.04
N SER A 98 -7.47 -12.98 -0.99
CA SER A 98 -7.31 -12.41 -2.32
C SER A 98 -8.44 -11.44 -2.63
N ASN A 99 -8.18 -10.51 -3.56
CA ASN A 99 -9.18 -9.64 -4.12
C ASN A 99 -10.04 -10.41 -5.14
N ASP A 100 -11.27 -9.93 -5.36
CA ASP A 100 -12.16 -10.41 -6.42
C ASP A 100 -11.82 -9.67 -7.73
N ASP A 101 -10.61 -9.89 -8.22
CA ASP A 101 -10.12 -9.40 -9.50
C ASP A 101 -9.78 -10.58 -10.44
N PRO A 102 -9.57 -10.36 -11.75
CA PRO A 102 -9.33 -11.44 -12.71
C PRO A 102 -8.09 -12.30 -12.41
N GLU A 103 -7.14 -11.77 -11.65
CA GLU A 103 -5.89 -12.44 -11.32
C GLU A 103 -5.90 -13.02 -9.89
N TYR A 104 -6.95 -12.73 -9.11
CA TYR A 104 -7.07 -13.09 -7.70
C TYR A 104 -5.83 -12.65 -6.91
N SER A 105 -5.51 -11.36 -7.02
CA SER A 105 -4.33 -10.77 -6.40
C SER A 105 -4.35 -10.93 -4.89
N PHE A 106 -3.19 -11.30 -4.32
CA PHE A 106 -3.06 -11.50 -2.88
C PHE A 106 -3.16 -10.17 -2.12
N LYS A 107 -4.02 -10.15 -1.13
CA LYS A 107 -4.10 -9.12 -0.12
C LYS A 107 -3.34 -9.49 1.15
N TYR A 108 -3.40 -10.77 1.52
CA TYR A 108 -2.70 -11.33 2.66
C TYR A 108 -2.30 -12.78 2.38
N VAL A 109 -1.15 -13.14 2.88
CA VAL A 109 -0.62 -14.52 2.86
C VAL A 109 0.03 -14.79 4.22
N SER A 110 -0.35 -15.87 4.90
CA SER A 110 0.26 -16.27 6.15
C SER A 110 1.66 -16.88 5.94
N GLU A 111 2.51 -16.81 6.96
CA GLU A 111 3.83 -17.48 6.93
C GLU A 111 3.73 -18.96 6.62
N HIS A 112 2.74 -19.64 7.21
CA HIS A 112 2.53 -21.08 6.98
C HIS A 112 2.19 -21.37 5.51
N PHE A 113 1.38 -20.54 4.84
CA PHE A 113 1.08 -20.70 3.41
C PHE A 113 2.36 -20.57 2.56
N ALA A 114 3.19 -19.56 2.85
CA ALA A 114 4.46 -19.38 2.15
C ALA A 114 5.40 -20.59 2.36
N GLN A 115 5.55 -21.04 3.59
CA GLN A 115 6.38 -22.20 3.94
C GLN A 115 5.88 -23.48 3.31
N MET A 116 4.58 -23.69 3.20
CA MET A 116 3.95 -24.84 2.56
C MET A 116 4.35 -24.95 1.08
N LEU A 117 4.59 -23.83 0.40
CA LEU A 117 5.08 -23.76 -0.97
C LEU A 117 6.62 -23.63 -1.05
N GLY A 118 7.33 -23.68 0.10
CA GLY A 118 8.78 -23.67 0.18
C GLY A 118 9.42 -22.28 0.19
N TYR A 119 8.65 -21.23 0.41
CA TYR A 119 9.16 -19.88 0.57
C TYR A 119 9.43 -19.56 2.04
N ASP A 120 10.48 -18.78 2.31
CA ASP A 120 10.88 -18.44 3.67
C ASP A 120 9.95 -17.41 4.32
N THR A 121 9.37 -16.51 3.50
CA THR A 121 8.45 -15.44 3.95
C THR A 121 7.33 -15.20 2.93
N PRO A 122 6.18 -14.63 3.37
CA PRO A 122 5.09 -14.23 2.49
C PRO A 122 5.53 -13.25 1.40
N GLU A 123 6.40 -12.29 1.74
CA GLU A 123 6.89 -11.27 0.80
C GLU A 123 7.66 -11.92 -0.36
N LYS A 124 8.51 -12.93 -0.08
CA LYS A 124 9.24 -13.66 -1.12
C LYS A 124 8.32 -14.48 -2.02
N LEU A 125 7.24 -15.04 -1.46
CA LEU A 125 6.23 -15.73 -2.25
C LEU A 125 5.49 -14.75 -3.16
N MET A 126 5.03 -13.62 -2.63
CA MET A 126 4.30 -12.60 -3.38
C MET A 126 5.17 -12.01 -4.49
N GLU A 127 6.46 -11.73 -4.23
CA GLU A 127 7.40 -11.26 -5.25
C GLU A 127 7.59 -12.29 -6.37
N ALA A 128 7.76 -13.56 -6.03
CA ALA A 128 8.00 -14.64 -7.00
C ALA A 128 6.77 -15.02 -7.84
N SER A 129 5.56 -14.75 -7.33
CA SER A 129 4.27 -15.03 -7.97
C SER A 129 3.62 -13.82 -8.61
N GLY A 130 4.34 -12.69 -8.75
CA GLY A 130 3.69 -11.44 -9.20
C GLY A 130 2.54 -10.98 -8.29
N GLY A 131 2.40 -11.59 -7.11
CA GLY A 131 1.35 -11.27 -6.15
C GLY A 131 -0.03 -11.86 -6.48
N THR A 132 -0.12 -12.90 -7.33
CA THR A 132 -1.40 -13.44 -7.78
C THR A 132 -1.53 -14.95 -7.59
N ILE A 133 -2.77 -15.44 -7.50
CA ILE A 133 -3.05 -16.89 -7.50
C ILE A 133 -2.82 -17.48 -8.89
N VAL A 134 -3.16 -16.73 -9.94
CA VAL A 134 -3.06 -17.17 -11.34
C VAL A 134 -1.63 -17.59 -11.68
N ASP A 135 -0.63 -16.86 -11.23
CA ASP A 135 0.78 -17.15 -11.49
C ASP A 135 1.32 -18.35 -10.70
N LEU A 136 0.65 -18.70 -9.60
CA LEU A 136 0.99 -19.89 -8.80
C LEU A 136 0.25 -21.15 -9.22
N ALA A 137 -0.97 -21.04 -9.74
CA ALA A 137 -1.79 -22.16 -10.14
C ALA A 137 -1.24 -22.85 -11.40
N HIS A 138 -1.42 -24.17 -11.49
CA HIS A 138 -1.06 -24.89 -12.70
C HIS A 138 -1.99 -24.47 -13.85
N PRO A 139 -1.44 -24.14 -15.04
CA PRO A 139 -2.26 -23.66 -16.16
C PRO A 139 -3.43 -24.58 -16.53
N ASP A 140 -3.21 -25.91 -16.51
CA ASP A 140 -4.26 -26.90 -16.85
C ASP A 140 -5.39 -26.95 -15.79
N ASP A 141 -5.12 -26.53 -14.56
CA ASP A 141 -6.09 -26.60 -13.46
C ASP A 141 -6.84 -25.28 -13.27
N LEU A 142 -6.30 -24.19 -13.79
CA LEU A 142 -6.76 -22.83 -13.49
C LEU A 142 -8.21 -22.60 -13.95
N GLU A 143 -8.52 -22.85 -15.21
CA GLU A 143 -9.85 -22.62 -15.77
C GLU A 143 -10.91 -23.50 -15.07
N GLN A 144 -10.61 -24.77 -14.86
CA GLN A 144 -11.50 -25.68 -14.19
C GLN A 144 -11.69 -25.32 -12.72
N GLY A 145 -10.63 -24.93 -12.01
CA GLY A 145 -10.68 -24.52 -10.61
C GLY A 145 -11.55 -23.29 -10.42
N ILE A 146 -11.38 -22.26 -11.26
CA ILE A 146 -12.21 -21.05 -11.24
C ILE A 146 -13.67 -21.41 -11.50
N ALA A 147 -13.96 -22.21 -12.54
CA ALA A 147 -15.33 -22.61 -12.87
C ALA A 147 -16.01 -23.37 -11.71
N GLN A 148 -15.29 -24.29 -11.04
CA GLN A 148 -15.79 -25.02 -9.87
C GLN A 148 -16.06 -24.09 -8.69
N ALA A 149 -15.15 -23.14 -8.40
CA ALA A 149 -15.34 -22.19 -7.31
C ALA A 149 -16.56 -21.28 -7.57
N LEU A 150 -16.72 -20.75 -8.78
CA LEU A 150 -17.85 -19.93 -9.17
C LEU A 150 -19.18 -20.70 -9.11
N GLU A 151 -19.21 -21.95 -9.55
CA GLU A 151 -20.40 -22.81 -9.44
C GLU A 151 -20.79 -23.00 -7.97
N GLN A 152 -19.84 -23.26 -7.08
CA GLN A 152 -20.10 -23.42 -5.64
C GLN A 152 -20.58 -22.11 -5.03
N TYR A 153 -19.96 -20.97 -5.38
CA TYR A 153 -20.40 -19.64 -4.93
C TYR A 153 -21.82 -19.24 -5.40
N SER A 154 -22.30 -19.84 -6.49
CA SER A 154 -23.69 -19.63 -6.92
C SER A 154 -24.73 -20.27 -5.99
N LYS A 155 -24.29 -21.24 -5.17
CA LYS A 155 -25.14 -22.07 -4.29
C LYS A 155 -24.88 -21.81 -2.80
N ALA A 156 -23.68 -21.34 -2.47
CA ALA A 156 -23.22 -21.12 -1.10
C ALA A 156 -22.25 -19.94 -1.03
N ASP A 157 -21.87 -19.50 0.17
CA ASP A 157 -20.88 -18.45 0.42
C ASP A 157 -19.45 -18.98 0.54
N HIS A 158 -19.25 -20.26 0.24
CA HIS A 158 -17.96 -20.94 0.33
C HIS A 158 -17.73 -21.87 -0.86
N TYR A 159 -16.44 -22.24 -1.06
CA TYR A 159 -16.01 -23.26 -2.00
C TYR A 159 -14.97 -24.19 -1.39
N GLU A 160 -14.85 -25.37 -2.00
CA GLU A 160 -13.76 -26.32 -1.78
C GLU A 160 -13.31 -26.87 -3.13
N ILE A 161 -12.06 -26.61 -3.48
CA ILE A 161 -11.45 -27.05 -4.74
C ILE A 161 -10.05 -27.59 -4.49
N THR A 162 -9.60 -28.48 -5.38
CA THR A 162 -8.24 -29.01 -5.34
C THR A 162 -7.56 -28.72 -6.67
N TYR A 163 -6.38 -28.13 -6.61
CA TYR A 163 -5.57 -27.79 -7.78
C TYR A 163 -4.07 -27.80 -7.43
N ARG A 164 -3.23 -27.79 -8.45
CA ARG A 164 -1.78 -27.75 -8.29
C ARG A 164 -1.28 -26.32 -8.17
N MET A 165 -0.42 -26.10 -7.18
CA MET A 165 0.33 -24.84 -7.03
C MET A 165 1.82 -25.07 -7.19
N LYS A 166 2.51 -24.07 -7.75
CA LYS A 166 3.95 -24.07 -7.99
C LYS A 166 4.71 -23.76 -6.71
N CYS A 167 5.62 -24.66 -6.34
CA CYS A 167 6.55 -24.46 -5.25
C CYS A 167 7.78 -23.65 -5.69
N LYS A 168 8.51 -23.08 -4.73
CA LYS A 168 9.77 -22.33 -4.94
C LYS A 168 10.81 -23.10 -5.76
N ASN A 169 10.89 -24.43 -5.56
CA ASN A 169 11.81 -25.29 -6.29
C ASN A 169 11.33 -25.70 -7.69
N GLY A 170 10.21 -25.15 -8.15
CA GLY A 170 9.60 -25.44 -9.46
C GLY A 170 8.74 -26.70 -9.51
N SER A 171 8.64 -27.47 -8.43
CA SER A 171 7.72 -28.63 -8.37
C SER A 171 6.27 -28.18 -8.18
N TRP A 172 5.34 -29.05 -8.51
CA TRP A 172 3.91 -28.85 -8.30
C TRP A 172 3.43 -29.60 -7.05
N LYS A 173 2.58 -28.94 -6.26
CA LYS A 173 1.96 -29.50 -5.07
C LYS A 173 0.46 -29.38 -5.16
N TYR A 174 -0.28 -30.45 -4.86
CA TYR A 174 -1.73 -30.40 -4.73
C TYR A 174 -2.10 -29.66 -3.47
N ILE A 175 -2.98 -28.67 -3.61
CA ILE A 175 -3.55 -27.88 -2.55
C ILE A 175 -5.05 -28.07 -2.54
N GLU A 176 -5.62 -28.41 -1.40
CA GLU A 176 -7.04 -28.31 -1.13
C GLU A 176 -7.30 -26.89 -0.62
N ASP A 177 -8.05 -26.12 -1.38
CA ASP A 177 -8.36 -24.72 -1.11
C ASP A 177 -9.82 -24.60 -0.72
N ARG A 178 -10.06 -24.12 0.51
CA ARG A 178 -11.38 -23.83 1.06
C ARG A 178 -11.49 -22.33 1.30
N GLY A 179 -12.36 -21.66 0.56
CA GLY A 179 -12.52 -20.23 0.65
C GLY A 179 -13.95 -19.82 0.99
N HIS A 180 -14.08 -18.66 1.62
CA HIS A 180 -15.33 -17.98 1.89
C HIS A 180 -15.34 -16.62 1.23
N LYS A 181 -16.47 -16.24 0.67
CA LYS A 181 -16.69 -14.92 0.11
C LYS A 181 -16.98 -13.92 1.22
N ILE A 182 -16.14 -12.92 1.36
CA ILE A 182 -16.27 -11.86 2.35
C ILE A 182 -16.78 -10.60 1.66
N CYS A 183 -18.04 -10.21 1.95
CA CYS A 183 -18.60 -8.95 1.46
C CYS A 183 -18.36 -7.86 2.51
N LYS A 184 -17.60 -6.84 2.16
CA LYS A 184 -17.41 -5.67 3.02
C LYS A 184 -18.60 -4.71 2.97
N PRO A 185 -18.78 -3.86 4.00
CA PRO A 185 -19.85 -2.87 4.01
C PRO A 185 -19.86 -1.90 2.83
N ASN A 186 -18.71 -1.69 2.19
CA ASN A 186 -18.54 -0.86 0.98
C ASN A 186 -18.78 -1.61 -0.34
N GLY A 187 -19.24 -2.88 -0.28
CA GLY A 187 -19.53 -3.71 -1.44
C GLY A 187 -18.30 -4.39 -2.06
N VAL A 188 -17.11 -4.21 -1.51
CA VAL A 188 -15.89 -4.91 -1.96
C VAL A 188 -15.95 -6.37 -1.53
N ILE A 189 -15.63 -7.28 -2.46
CA ILE A 189 -15.59 -8.73 -2.23
C ILE A 189 -14.13 -9.16 -2.06
N GLU A 190 -13.89 -10.07 -1.13
CA GLU A 190 -12.59 -10.71 -0.88
C GLU A 190 -12.83 -12.23 -0.70
N HIS A 191 -11.80 -13.02 -1.00
CA HIS A 191 -11.80 -14.49 -0.94
C HIS A 191 -10.67 -15.03 -0.06
#